data_11940502dad8bb2a0bc28113de9db7f6
#
_entry.id   11940502dad8bb2a0bc28113de9db7f6
#
_cell.length_a   1.000
_cell.length_b   1.000
_cell.length_c   1.000
_cell.angle_alpha   90.00
_cell.angle_beta   90.00
_cell.angle_gamma   90.00
#
_symmetry.space_group_name_H-M   'P 1'
#
loop_
_entity.id
_entity.type
_entity.pdbx_description
1 polymer ?
#
loop_
_entity_poly.entity_id
_entity_poly.type
_entity_poly.pdbx_seq_one_letter_code
_entity_poly.pdbx_strand_id
1 'polypeptide(L)'
;PYDKILTKISTPEKFSIISNQGYAWGYAGGGLLFIVNALMSIYPTSFGLASQSDAIRVSFLMVSAWWLLFLIPLLLNFQETSGHLKSKGIVLSSLKNIVTTLKSVYQYKNAFLFLIAFFLFIDGAHTIIYLASTFALNLGLKTSSIIQALILVQLVAFPATLIWGYVANRFGDKLVLYITICSYIFIIIYSTTLSSALEFYLLAAWVGCVQGGIQGSSRGYFGKLI
;
A
#
# COMPACT_ATOMS: atom_id res chain seq x y z
N PRO A 1 -8.30 12.28 6.63
CA PRO A 1 -7.15 13.13 6.98
C PRO A 1 -6.04 13.01 5.94
N TYR A 2 -5.25 11.90 5.90
CA TYR A 2 -4.10 11.77 5.02
C TYR A 2 -4.46 11.87 3.52
N ASP A 3 -5.50 11.18 3.08
CA ASP A 3 -5.91 11.20 1.66
C ASP A 3 -6.45 12.58 1.21
N LYS A 4 -6.96 13.38 2.14
CA LYS A 4 -7.37 14.75 1.88
C LYS A 4 -6.19 15.67 1.51
N ILE A 5 -4.96 15.29 1.88
CA ILE A 5 -3.77 16.06 1.51
C ILE A 5 -3.61 16.09 -0.02
N LEU A 6 -3.90 15.00 -0.71
CA LEU A 6 -3.81 14.92 -2.17
C LEU A 6 -4.61 16.04 -2.85
N THR A 7 -5.83 16.32 -2.39
CA THR A 7 -6.67 17.38 -2.96
C THR A 7 -6.19 18.79 -2.64
N LYS A 8 -5.33 18.95 -1.62
CA LYS A 8 -4.75 20.26 -1.24
C LYS A 8 -3.44 20.56 -1.96
N ILE A 9 -2.65 19.52 -2.30
CA ILE A 9 -1.30 19.68 -2.89
C ILE A 9 -1.28 19.53 -4.40
N SER A 10 -2.41 19.14 -5.02
CA SER A 10 -2.47 18.80 -6.43
C SER A 10 -3.76 19.25 -7.07
N THR A 11 -3.75 19.36 -8.41
CA THR A 11 -4.93 19.59 -9.23
C THR A 11 -5.54 18.27 -9.70
N PRO A 12 -6.84 18.21 -10.04
CA PRO A 12 -7.51 16.98 -10.48
C PRO A 12 -6.80 16.24 -11.63
N GLU A 13 -6.17 17.00 -12.54
CA GLU A 13 -5.43 16.46 -13.69
C GLU A 13 -4.18 15.67 -13.26
N LYS A 14 -3.59 16.02 -12.11
CA LYS A 14 -2.36 15.43 -11.58
C LYS A 14 -2.59 14.45 -10.43
N PHE A 15 -3.84 14.23 -9.98
CA PHE A 15 -4.11 13.34 -8.85
C PHE A 15 -3.53 11.96 -9.03
N SER A 16 -3.64 11.37 -10.23
CA SER A 16 -3.13 10.02 -10.51
C SER A 16 -1.62 9.94 -10.42
N ILE A 17 -0.89 10.89 -11.01
CA ILE A 17 0.58 10.93 -10.94
C ILE A 17 1.04 11.09 -9.49
N ILE A 18 0.55 12.11 -8.78
CA ILE A 18 1.01 12.41 -7.41
C ILE A 18 0.62 11.30 -6.44
N SER A 19 -0.57 10.71 -6.61
CA SER A 19 -0.98 9.56 -5.82
C SER A 19 -0.04 8.37 -6.01
N ASN A 20 0.24 7.98 -7.25
CA ASN A 20 1.14 6.86 -7.55
C ASN A 20 2.58 7.17 -7.12
N GLN A 21 3.07 8.39 -7.29
CA GLN A 21 4.39 8.80 -6.77
C GLN A 21 4.48 8.63 -5.25
N GLY A 22 3.44 9.02 -4.51
CA GLY A 22 3.39 8.83 -3.06
C GLY A 22 3.50 7.34 -2.67
N TYR A 23 2.81 6.45 -3.36
CA TYR A 23 2.93 5.01 -3.16
C TYR A 23 4.31 4.47 -3.58
N ALA A 24 4.85 4.94 -4.71
CA ALA A 24 6.18 4.52 -5.16
C ALA A 24 7.25 4.87 -4.13
N TRP A 25 7.29 6.11 -3.63
CA TRP A 25 8.22 6.49 -2.57
C TRP A 25 7.99 5.72 -1.27
N GLY A 26 6.74 5.33 -0.98
CA GLY A 26 6.42 4.41 0.11
C GLY A 26 7.08 3.04 -0.08
N TYR A 27 7.03 2.46 -1.29
CA TYR A 27 7.74 1.21 -1.62
C TYR A 27 9.25 1.36 -1.53
N ALA A 28 9.81 2.47 -2.00
CA ALA A 28 11.26 2.72 -1.90
C ALA A 28 11.71 2.82 -0.43
N GLY A 29 11.05 3.65 0.37
CA GLY A 29 11.41 3.86 1.77
C GLY A 29 11.13 2.64 2.64
N GLY A 30 9.94 2.04 2.52
CA GLY A 30 9.57 0.82 3.22
C GLY A 30 10.40 -0.38 2.79
N GLY A 31 10.69 -0.51 1.50
CA GLY A 31 11.55 -1.55 0.93
C GLY A 31 12.99 -1.46 1.44
N LEU A 32 13.56 -0.24 1.50
CA LEU A 32 14.90 -0.05 2.05
C LEU A 32 15.00 -0.53 3.51
N LEU A 33 14.06 -0.09 4.35
CA LEU A 33 14.00 -0.51 5.74
C LEU A 33 13.78 -2.02 5.87
N PHE A 34 12.89 -2.58 5.02
CA PHE A 34 12.61 -4.02 5.01
C PHE A 34 13.86 -4.84 4.64
N ILE A 35 14.64 -4.41 3.63
CA ILE A 35 15.90 -5.07 3.25
C ILE A 35 16.88 -5.08 4.43
N VAL A 36 17.07 -3.95 5.11
CA VAL A 36 17.96 -3.87 6.28
C VAL A 36 17.50 -4.83 7.37
N ASN A 37 16.21 -4.82 7.72
CA ASN A 37 15.64 -5.70 8.74
C ASN A 37 15.72 -7.18 8.34
N ALA A 38 15.52 -7.49 7.07
CA ALA A 38 15.66 -8.85 6.54
C ALA A 38 17.10 -9.36 6.64
N LEU A 39 18.08 -8.56 6.23
CA LEU A 39 19.51 -8.88 6.35
C LEU A 39 19.91 -9.07 7.81
N MET A 40 19.44 -8.22 8.70
CA MET A 40 19.67 -8.31 10.14
C MET A 40 19.07 -9.61 10.74
N SER A 41 17.90 -10.03 10.25
CA SER A 41 17.26 -11.27 10.68
C SER A 41 17.96 -12.53 10.14
N ILE A 42 18.53 -12.47 8.93
CA ILE A 42 19.25 -13.60 8.31
C ILE A 42 20.68 -13.71 8.87
N TYR A 43 21.33 -12.57 9.13
CA TYR A 43 22.74 -12.51 9.57
C TYR A 43 22.88 -11.71 10.90
N PRO A 44 22.23 -12.13 12.01
CA PRO A 44 22.19 -11.33 13.23
C PRO A 44 23.58 -11.02 13.81
N THR A 45 24.48 -11.98 13.74
CA THR A 45 25.86 -11.83 14.26
C THR A 45 26.65 -10.73 13.54
N SER A 46 26.41 -10.54 12.24
CA SER A 46 27.03 -9.47 11.44
C SER A 46 26.61 -8.06 11.90
N PHE A 47 25.47 -7.96 12.57
CA PHE A 47 24.94 -6.73 13.15
C PHE A 47 25.15 -6.64 14.68
N GLY A 48 25.98 -7.51 15.26
CA GLY A 48 26.27 -7.54 16.70
C GLY A 48 25.13 -8.06 17.56
N LEU A 49 24.17 -8.80 16.97
CA LEU A 49 23.01 -9.36 17.67
C LEU A 49 23.24 -10.85 17.99
N ALA A 50 22.79 -11.27 19.17
CA ALA A 50 23.02 -12.63 19.65
C ALA A 50 22.13 -13.67 18.96
N SER A 51 20.94 -13.29 18.49
CA SER A 51 19.97 -14.21 17.91
C SER A 51 19.07 -13.54 16.88
N GLN A 52 18.40 -14.37 16.06
CA GLN A 52 17.34 -13.91 15.14
C GLN A 52 16.17 -13.24 15.91
N SER A 53 15.85 -13.73 17.11
CA SER A 53 14.80 -13.13 17.94
C SER A 53 15.15 -11.71 18.35
N ASP A 54 16.41 -11.42 18.67
CA ASP A 54 16.87 -10.07 18.99
C ASP A 54 16.83 -9.17 17.75
N ALA A 55 17.21 -9.71 16.59
CA ALA A 55 17.09 -8.98 15.32
C ALA A 55 15.64 -8.57 15.02
N ILE A 56 14.68 -9.45 15.25
CA ILE A 56 13.25 -9.13 15.07
C ILE A 56 12.81 -8.04 16.06
N ARG A 57 13.21 -8.09 17.33
CA ARG A 57 12.89 -7.05 18.31
C ARG A 57 13.46 -5.69 17.92
N VAL A 58 14.72 -5.65 17.49
CA VAL A 58 15.36 -4.43 16.99
C VAL A 58 14.66 -3.92 15.74
N SER A 59 14.22 -4.80 14.83
CA SER A 59 13.45 -4.42 13.65
C SER A 59 12.17 -3.66 14.00
N PHE A 60 11.41 -4.07 15.03
CA PHE A 60 10.22 -3.33 15.47
C PHE A 60 10.58 -1.92 15.97
N LEU A 61 11.68 -1.78 16.72
CA LEU A 61 12.15 -0.47 17.18
C LEU A 61 12.58 0.41 15.98
N MET A 62 13.27 -0.16 15.01
CA MET A 62 13.67 0.55 13.78
C MET A 62 12.45 1.03 12.97
N VAL A 63 11.43 0.20 12.84
CA VAL A 63 10.18 0.59 12.16
C VAL A 63 9.50 1.75 12.91
N SER A 64 9.45 1.69 14.25
CA SER A 64 8.87 2.75 15.07
C SER A 64 9.64 4.07 14.91
N ALA A 65 10.96 4.01 14.96
CA ALA A 65 11.83 5.18 14.77
C ALA A 65 11.70 5.75 13.35
N TRP A 66 11.59 4.88 12.33
CA TRP A 66 11.37 5.27 10.94
C TRP A 66 10.05 6.03 10.76
N TRP A 67 8.98 5.53 11.35
CA TRP A 67 7.69 6.22 11.29
C TRP A 67 7.73 7.58 11.98
N LEU A 68 8.35 7.67 13.16
CA LEU A 68 8.52 8.94 13.87
C LEU A 68 9.34 9.94 13.05
N LEU A 69 10.45 9.50 12.44
CA LEU A 69 11.31 10.34 11.61
C LEU A 69 10.54 10.95 10.44
N PHE A 70 9.78 10.14 9.70
CA PHE A 70 9.02 10.61 8.53
C PHE A 70 7.70 11.31 8.89
N LEU A 71 7.24 11.20 10.14
CA LEU A 71 6.11 12.00 10.65
C LEU A 71 6.51 13.47 10.88
N ILE A 72 7.78 13.73 11.26
CA ILE A 72 8.27 15.09 11.59
C ILE A 72 8.00 16.10 10.45
N PRO A 73 8.37 15.86 9.19
CA PRO A 73 8.10 16.78 8.09
C PRO A 73 6.62 17.08 7.90
N LEU A 74 5.74 16.10 8.13
CA LEU A 74 4.30 16.27 8.05
C LEU A 74 3.80 17.21 9.17
N LEU A 75 4.26 17.01 10.40
CA LEU A 75 3.87 17.84 11.54
C LEU A 75 4.38 19.27 11.41
N LEU A 76 5.59 19.47 10.87
CA LEU A 76 6.18 20.80 10.74
C LEU A 76 5.59 21.61 9.58
N ASN A 77 5.25 20.97 8.47
CA ASN A 77 4.86 21.67 7.24
C ASN A 77 3.36 21.66 6.97
N PHE A 78 2.61 20.77 7.62
CA PHE A 78 1.17 20.66 7.38
C PHE A 78 0.36 21.26 8.50
N GLN A 79 -0.18 22.47 8.26
CA GLN A 79 -1.13 23.11 9.17
C GLN A 79 -2.55 22.69 8.75
N GLU A 80 -3.25 21.99 9.64
CA GLU A 80 -4.69 21.81 9.48
C GLU A 80 -5.39 23.15 9.70
N THR A 81 -6.24 23.52 8.76
CA THR A 81 -7.19 24.62 8.99
C THR A 81 -8.15 24.15 10.09
N SER A 82 -7.86 24.55 11.31
CA SER A 82 -8.63 24.20 12.50
C SER A 82 -10.05 24.72 12.37
N GLY A 83 -10.99 23.86 12.02
CA GLY A 83 -12.37 24.11 12.45
C GLY A 83 -12.37 24.04 13.97
N HIS A 84 -12.81 25.11 14.64
CA HIS A 84 -12.92 25.17 16.09
C HIS A 84 -13.78 24.01 16.61
N LEU A 85 -13.15 22.93 17.02
CA LEU A 85 -13.80 21.83 17.72
C LEU A 85 -14.10 22.34 19.14
N LYS A 86 -15.33 22.77 19.39
CA LYS A 86 -15.82 22.99 20.73
C LYS A 86 -15.69 21.67 21.51
N SER A 87 -14.93 21.70 22.58
CA SER A 87 -14.43 20.56 23.36
C SER A 87 -15.50 19.63 23.97
N LYS A 88 -16.76 19.98 24.02
CA LYS A 88 -17.82 19.14 24.60
C LYS A 88 -18.51 18.31 23.50
N GLY A 89 -18.40 16.99 23.59
CA GLY A 89 -19.11 16.04 22.70
C GLY A 89 -18.36 15.66 21.42
N ILE A 90 -17.03 15.73 21.39
CA ILE A 90 -16.20 15.42 20.19
C ILE A 90 -16.54 14.03 19.62
N VAL A 91 -16.66 12.99 20.45
CA VAL A 91 -16.96 11.63 20.00
C VAL A 91 -18.33 11.56 19.34
N LEU A 92 -19.35 12.14 19.99
CA LEU A 92 -20.72 12.11 19.48
C LEU A 92 -20.88 12.95 18.20
N SER A 93 -20.23 14.12 18.15
CA SER A 93 -20.21 14.96 16.94
C SER A 93 -19.44 14.29 15.80
N SER A 94 -18.34 13.57 16.09
CA SER A 94 -17.60 12.81 15.09
C SER A 94 -18.42 11.64 14.54
N LEU A 95 -19.12 10.89 15.38
CA LEU A 95 -20.04 9.84 14.94
C LEU A 95 -21.19 10.40 14.08
N LYS A 96 -21.80 11.53 14.52
CA LYS A 96 -22.83 12.21 13.72
C LYS A 96 -22.28 12.68 12.37
N ASN A 97 -21.05 13.21 12.34
CA ASN A 97 -20.40 13.62 11.10
C ASN A 97 -20.12 12.44 10.17
N ILE A 98 -19.71 11.26 10.71
CA ILE A 98 -19.55 10.04 9.92
C ILE A 98 -20.88 9.62 9.28
N VAL A 99 -21.96 9.58 10.05
CA VAL A 99 -23.30 9.23 9.52
C VAL A 99 -23.75 10.25 8.47
N THR A 100 -23.54 11.56 8.71
CA THR A 100 -23.88 12.60 7.76
C THR A 100 -23.05 12.49 6.49
N THR A 101 -21.74 12.20 6.61
CA THR A 101 -20.86 11.97 5.46
C THR A 101 -21.28 10.75 4.66
N LEU A 102 -21.62 9.63 5.32
CA LEU A 102 -22.14 8.43 4.64
C LEU A 102 -23.43 8.73 3.87
N LYS A 103 -24.34 9.49 4.46
CA LYS A 103 -25.58 9.93 3.77
C LYS A 103 -25.30 10.85 2.58
N SER A 104 -24.34 11.78 2.71
CA SER A 104 -23.98 12.67 1.60
C SER A 104 -23.22 11.94 0.49
N VAL A 105 -22.34 10.98 0.82
CA VAL A 105 -21.66 10.15 -0.19
C VAL A 105 -22.66 9.32 -1.00
N TYR A 106 -23.75 8.86 -0.37
CA TYR A 106 -24.82 8.16 -1.08
C TYR A 106 -25.48 9.01 -2.19
N GLN A 107 -25.49 10.34 -2.04
CA GLN A 107 -25.99 11.26 -3.07
C GLN A 107 -25.05 11.31 -4.30
N TYR A 108 -23.77 11.05 -4.10
CA TYR A 108 -22.76 10.93 -5.19
C TYR A 108 -22.66 9.48 -5.66
N LYS A 109 -23.65 9.04 -6.43
CA LYS A 109 -23.80 7.65 -6.86
C LYS A 109 -22.52 7.00 -7.38
N ASN A 110 -21.74 7.72 -8.19
CA ASN A 110 -20.48 7.20 -8.76
C ASN A 110 -19.40 6.99 -7.71
N ALA A 111 -19.25 7.93 -6.76
CA ALA A 111 -18.29 7.80 -5.66
C ALA A 111 -18.71 6.67 -4.70
N PHE A 112 -19.99 6.53 -4.42
CA PHE A 112 -20.52 5.46 -3.56
C PHE A 112 -20.29 4.07 -4.17
N LEU A 113 -20.64 3.89 -5.45
CA LEU A 113 -20.41 2.62 -6.16
C LEU A 113 -18.93 2.28 -6.24
N PHE A 114 -18.08 3.29 -6.48
CA PHE A 114 -16.64 3.08 -6.49
C PHE A 114 -16.10 2.67 -5.11
N LEU A 115 -16.58 3.27 -4.02
CA LEU A 115 -16.16 2.88 -2.66
C LEU A 115 -16.52 1.43 -2.34
N ILE A 116 -17.72 0.95 -2.73
CA ILE A 116 -18.10 -0.46 -2.57
C ILE A 116 -17.17 -1.36 -3.38
N ALA A 117 -16.96 -1.04 -4.66
CA ALA A 117 -16.06 -1.80 -5.52
C ALA A 117 -14.63 -1.80 -4.96
N PHE A 118 -14.14 -0.63 -4.54
CA PHE A 118 -12.81 -0.48 -3.92
C PHE A 118 -12.66 -1.36 -2.69
N PHE A 119 -13.63 -1.33 -1.78
CA PHE A 119 -13.61 -2.17 -0.58
C PHE A 119 -13.44 -3.65 -0.94
N LEU A 120 -14.21 -4.15 -1.92
CA LEU A 120 -14.18 -5.55 -2.32
C LEU A 120 -12.85 -5.96 -2.97
N PHE A 121 -12.35 -5.19 -3.95
CA PHE A 121 -11.15 -5.60 -4.67
C PHE A 121 -9.87 -5.33 -3.89
N ILE A 122 -9.80 -4.29 -3.07
CA ILE A 122 -8.60 -3.99 -2.28
C ILE A 122 -8.41 -4.98 -1.13
N ASP A 123 -9.52 -5.43 -0.52
CA ASP A 123 -9.49 -6.48 0.50
C ASP A 123 -8.99 -7.80 -0.10
N GLY A 124 -9.48 -8.18 -1.29
CA GLY A 124 -8.96 -9.33 -2.03
C GLY A 124 -7.46 -9.24 -2.32
N ALA A 125 -6.98 -8.08 -2.80
CA ALA A 125 -5.56 -7.86 -3.07
C ALA A 125 -4.69 -7.95 -1.79
N HIS A 126 -5.14 -7.38 -0.68
CA HIS A 126 -4.44 -7.47 0.60
C HIS A 126 -4.42 -8.89 1.14
N THR A 127 -5.52 -9.63 1.02
CA THR A 127 -5.60 -11.03 1.45
C THR A 127 -4.53 -11.88 0.77
N ILE A 128 -4.32 -11.71 -0.53
CA ILE A 128 -3.25 -12.41 -1.26
C ILE A 128 -1.89 -12.14 -0.64
N ILE A 129 -1.58 -10.88 -0.34
CA ILE A 129 -0.29 -10.48 0.22
C ILE A 129 -0.08 -11.05 1.62
N TYR A 130 -1.10 -10.98 2.48
CA TYR A 130 -1.03 -11.50 3.86
C TYR A 130 -0.88 -13.02 3.89
N LEU A 131 -1.59 -13.73 3.01
CA LEU A 131 -1.55 -15.19 2.96
C LEU A 131 -0.35 -15.74 2.18
N ALA A 132 0.30 -14.94 1.34
CA ALA A 132 1.39 -15.39 0.47
C ALA A 132 2.52 -16.08 1.23
N SER A 133 2.93 -15.55 2.38
CA SER A 133 3.99 -16.14 3.20
C SER A 133 3.58 -17.49 3.80
N THR A 134 2.36 -17.59 4.33
CA THR A 134 1.82 -18.84 4.88
C THR A 134 1.64 -19.88 3.78
N PHE A 135 1.15 -19.48 2.62
CA PHE A 135 0.99 -20.34 1.46
C PHE A 135 2.35 -20.89 0.98
N ALA A 136 3.37 -20.03 0.89
CA ALA A 136 4.71 -20.44 0.52
C ALA A 136 5.35 -21.44 1.51
N LEU A 137 5.12 -21.24 2.82
CA LEU A 137 5.55 -22.20 3.85
C LEU A 137 4.86 -23.55 3.68
N ASN A 138 3.55 -23.57 3.38
CA ASN A 138 2.80 -24.81 3.15
C ASN A 138 3.26 -25.55 1.88
N LEU A 139 3.83 -24.84 0.89
CA LEU A 139 4.50 -25.43 -0.27
C LEU A 139 5.92 -25.97 0.05
N GLY A 140 6.37 -25.86 1.31
CA GLY A 140 7.70 -26.30 1.74
C GLY A 140 8.85 -25.38 1.35
N LEU A 141 8.56 -24.13 0.96
CA LEU A 141 9.61 -23.16 0.63
C LEU A 141 10.34 -22.70 1.90
N LYS A 142 11.65 -22.51 1.79
CA LYS A 142 12.48 -22.01 2.89
C LYS A 142 12.12 -20.56 3.21
N THR A 143 12.16 -20.20 4.49
CA THR A 143 11.91 -18.82 4.96
C THR A 143 12.79 -17.79 4.24
N SER A 144 14.05 -18.14 3.94
CA SER A 144 14.95 -17.27 3.17
C SER A 144 14.42 -16.94 1.77
N SER A 145 13.84 -17.94 1.08
CA SER A 145 13.23 -17.74 -0.25
C SER A 145 12.01 -16.84 -0.18
N ILE A 146 11.21 -16.96 0.88
CA ILE A 146 10.04 -16.11 1.10
C ILE A 146 10.46 -14.64 1.33
N ILE A 147 11.48 -14.42 2.16
CA ILE A 147 12.03 -13.09 2.41
C ILE A 147 12.57 -12.47 1.11
N GLN A 148 13.31 -13.26 0.30
CA GLN A 148 13.81 -12.80 -1.00
C GLN A 148 12.67 -12.41 -1.96
N ALA A 149 11.58 -13.20 -1.99
CA ALA A 149 10.42 -12.89 -2.80
C ALA A 149 9.74 -11.58 -2.33
N LEU A 150 9.62 -11.35 -1.02
CA LEU A 150 9.07 -10.10 -0.49
C LEU A 150 9.95 -8.88 -0.82
N ILE A 151 11.27 -9.04 -0.79
CA ILE A 151 12.21 -8.00 -1.26
C ILE A 151 11.98 -7.71 -2.76
N LEU A 152 11.85 -8.77 -3.56
CA LEU A 152 11.57 -8.65 -5.00
C LEU A 152 10.29 -7.87 -5.27
N VAL A 153 9.21 -8.15 -4.52
CA VAL A 153 7.95 -7.35 -4.61
C VAL A 153 8.22 -5.87 -4.43
N GLN A 154 8.97 -5.48 -3.40
CA GLN A 154 9.25 -4.08 -3.10
C GLN A 154 10.09 -3.41 -4.20
N LEU A 155 11.13 -4.11 -4.68
CA LEU A 155 12.01 -3.59 -5.73
C LEU A 155 11.27 -3.39 -7.06
N VAL A 156 10.37 -4.30 -7.41
CA VAL A 156 9.56 -4.21 -8.63
C VAL A 156 8.43 -3.20 -8.46
N ALA A 157 7.80 -3.13 -7.29
CA ALA A 157 6.68 -2.24 -7.05
C ALA A 157 7.05 -0.76 -7.19
N PHE A 158 8.26 -0.36 -6.79
CA PHE A 158 8.70 1.03 -6.91
C PHE A 158 8.64 1.56 -8.36
N PRO A 159 9.39 1.02 -9.32
CA PRO A 159 9.35 1.52 -10.70
C PRO A 159 7.99 1.26 -11.37
N ALA A 160 7.35 0.12 -11.12
CA ALA A 160 6.06 -0.20 -11.69
C ALA A 160 4.99 0.83 -11.28
N THR A 161 4.99 1.26 -10.02
CA THR A 161 4.03 2.26 -9.52
C THR A 161 4.22 3.62 -10.19
N LEU A 162 5.46 4.04 -10.47
CA LEU A 162 5.74 5.25 -11.23
C LEU A 162 5.18 5.16 -12.66
N ILE A 163 5.39 4.01 -13.32
CA ILE A 163 4.85 3.74 -14.66
C ILE A 163 3.33 3.81 -14.64
N TRP A 164 2.66 3.17 -13.67
CA TRP A 164 1.21 3.22 -13.54
C TRP A 164 0.67 4.63 -13.32
N GLY A 165 1.39 5.47 -12.57
CA GLY A 165 1.04 6.89 -12.43
C GLY A 165 1.01 7.63 -13.75
N TYR A 166 2.00 7.37 -14.62
CA TYR A 166 2.05 7.93 -15.96
C TYR A 166 0.94 7.38 -16.87
N VAL A 167 0.72 6.05 -16.85
CA VAL A 167 -0.34 5.40 -17.60
C VAL A 167 -1.72 5.91 -17.20
N ALA A 168 -1.97 6.02 -15.88
CA ALA A 168 -3.23 6.53 -15.34
C ALA A 168 -3.49 8.00 -15.74
N ASN A 169 -2.43 8.80 -15.80
CA ASN A 169 -2.57 10.19 -16.23
C ASN A 169 -2.88 10.32 -17.73
N ARG A 170 -2.29 9.45 -18.56
CA ARG A 170 -2.45 9.50 -20.02
C ARG A 170 -3.69 8.80 -20.52
N PHE A 171 -4.03 7.65 -19.96
CA PHE A 171 -5.09 6.76 -20.45
C PHE A 171 -6.28 6.64 -19.49
N GLY A 172 -6.18 7.24 -18.29
CA GLY A 172 -7.19 7.23 -17.27
C GLY A 172 -7.02 6.14 -16.21
N ASP A 173 -7.42 6.45 -14.98
CA ASP A 173 -7.31 5.55 -13.82
C ASP A 173 -8.12 4.25 -14.01
N LYS A 174 -9.29 4.33 -14.67
CA LYS A 174 -10.15 3.16 -14.89
C LYS A 174 -9.42 2.05 -15.64
N LEU A 175 -8.65 2.41 -16.67
CA LEU A 175 -7.87 1.42 -17.44
C LEU A 175 -6.86 0.71 -16.54
N VAL A 176 -6.13 1.48 -15.73
CA VAL A 176 -5.15 0.90 -14.79
C VAL A 176 -5.84 -0.03 -13.79
N LEU A 177 -6.99 0.38 -13.25
CA LEU A 177 -7.76 -0.45 -12.32
C LEU A 177 -8.23 -1.75 -12.97
N TYR A 178 -8.76 -1.71 -14.20
CA TYR A 178 -9.15 -2.92 -14.93
C TYR A 178 -7.97 -3.86 -15.14
N ILE A 179 -6.84 -3.36 -15.63
CA ILE A 179 -5.64 -4.18 -15.87
C ILE A 179 -5.14 -4.80 -14.57
N THR A 180 -5.03 -4.01 -13.49
CA THR A 180 -4.50 -4.50 -12.22
C THR A 180 -5.44 -5.48 -11.53
N ILE A 181 -6.77 -5.26 -11.56
CA ILE A 181 -7.76 -6.19 -11.01
C ILE A 181 -7.75 -7.51 -11.80
N CYS A 182 -7.77 -7.45 -13.14
CA CYS A 182 -7.66 -8.66 -13.97
C CYS A 182 -6.35 -9.41 -13.70
N SER A 183 -5.23 -8.69 -13.53
CA SER A 183 -3.96 -9.30 -13.17
C SER A 183 -4.03 -10.03 -11.83
N TYR A 184 -4.70 -9.47 -10.81
CA TYR A 184 -4.90 -10.16 -9.52
C TYR A 184 -5.73 -11.43 -9.66
N ILE A 185 -6.76 -11.44 -10.50
CA ILE A 185 -7.53 -12.65 -10.80
C ILE A 185 -6.63 -13.73 -11.42
N PHE A 186 -5.79 -13.38 -12.38
CA PHE A 186 -4.82 -14.31 -12.98
C PHE A 186 -3.77 -14.78 -11.98
N ILE A 187 -3.27 -13.90 -11.08
CA ILE A 187 -2.36 -14.24 -10.00
C ILE A 187 -2.98 -15.31 -9.09
N ILE A 188 -4.25 -15.15 -8.71
CA ILE A 188 -4.97 -16.13 -7.87
C ILE A 188 -5.07 -17.47 -8.60
N ILE A 189 -5.50 -17.48 -9.85
CA ILE A 189 -5.64 -18.70 -10.64
C ILE A 189 -4.28 -19.39 -10.77
N TYR A 190 -3.24 -18.64 -11.14
CA TYR A 190 -1.89 -19.20 -11.28
C TYR A 190 -1.32 -19.71 -9.96
N SER A 191 -1.64 -19.08 -8.82
CA SER A 191 -1.17 -19.51 -7.51
C SER A 191 -1.62 -20.95 -7.16
N THR A 192 -2.74 -21.42 -7.71
CA THR A 192 -3.21 -22.79 -7.47
C THR A 192 -2.34 -23.88 -8.12
N THR A 193 -1.51 -23.53 -9.08
CA THR A 193 -0.62 -24.45 -9.82
C THR A 193 0.83 -24.38 -9.38
N LEU A 194 1.14 -23.51 -8.39
CA LEU A 194 2.52 -23.32 -7.92
C LEU A 194 3.11 -24.59 -7.34
N SER A 195 4.30 -24.94 -7.82
CA SER A 195 5.03 -26.14 -7.39
C SER A 195 6.51 -25.88 -7.09
N SER A 196 7.04 -24.72 -7.48
CA SER A 196 8.46 -24.40 -7.36
C SER A 196 8.74 -23.00 -6.79
N ALA A 197 9.94 -22.83 -6.22
CA ALA A 197 10.39 -21.52 -5.74
C ALA A 197 10.50 -20.48 -6.87
N LEU A 198 10.91 -20.92 -8.09
CA LEU A 198 11.00 -20.02 -9.23
C LEU A 198 9.64 -19.45 -9.61
N GLU A 199 8.61 -20.30 -9.67
CA GLU A 199 7.24 -19.84 -9.94
C GLU A 199 6.74 -18.87 -8.88
N PHE A 200 7.09 -19.11 -7.60
CA PHE A 200 6.76 -18.18 -6.52
C PHE A 200 7.46 -16.81 -6.68
N TYR A 201 8.73 -16.77 -7.12
CA TYR A 201 9.41 -15.52 -7.44
C TYR A 201 8.77 -14.78 -8.63
N LEU A 202 8.38 -15.50 -9.68
CA LEU A 202 7.69 -14.89 -10.83
C LEU A 202 6.34 -14.28 -10.41
N LEU A 203 5.61 -15.02 -9.58
CA LEU A 203 4.35 -14.52 -9.02
C LEU A 203 4.56 -13.30 -8.12
N ALA A 204 5.59 -13.31 -7.28
CA ALA A 204 5.97 -12.18 -6.44
C ALA A 204 6.32 -10.94 -7.28
N ALA A 205 7.11 -11.11 -8.34
CA ALA A 205 7.40 -10.04 -9.29
C ALA A 205 6.13 -9.49 -9.96
N TRP A 206 5.21 -10.37 -10.35
CA TRP A 206 3.94 -9.96 -10.95
C TRP A 206 3.06 -9.18 -9.96
N VAL A 207 2.95 -9.62 -8.70
CA VAL A 207 2.29 -8.86 -7.63
C VAL A 207 2.93 -7.49 -7.49
N GLY A 208 4.27 -7.42 -7.43
CA GLY A 208 5.01 -6.15 -7.40
C GLY A 208 4.66 -5.22 -8.56
N CYS A 209 4.52 -5.76 -9.78
CA CYS A 209 4.14 -4.96 -10.94
C CYS A 209 2.76 -4.28 -10.80
N VAL A 210 1.79 -4.89 -10.14
CA VAL A 210 0.41 -4.40 -10.14
C VAL A 210 -0.03 -3.75 -8.84
N GLN A 211 0.64 -4.06 -7.72
CA GLN A 211 0.26 -3.63 -6.37
C GLN A 211 0.17 -2.11 -6.23
N GLY A 212 1.18 -1.39 -6.68
CA GLY A 212 1.20 0.06 -6.59
C GLY A 212 0.18 0.73 -7.51
N GLY A 213 -0.05 0.14 -8.69
CA GLY A 213 -1.03 0.62 -9.66
C GLY A 213 -2.46 0.56 -9.11
N ILE A 214 -2.85 -0.56 -8.49
CA ILE A 214 -4.20 -0.70 -7.91
C ILE A 214 -4.42 0.29 -6.77
N GLN A 215 -3.44 0.48 -5.88
CA GLN A 215 -3.55 1.40 -4.74
C GLN A 215 -3.50 2.87 -5.15
N GLY A 216 -2.47 3.24 -5.93
CA GLY A 216 -2.23 4.63 -6.32
C GLY A 216 -3.31 5.17 -7.23
N SER A 217 -3.74 4.38 -8.23
CA SER A 217 -4.80 4.81 -9.16
C SER A 217 -6.19 4.80 -8.51
N SER A 218 -6.47 3.90 -7.56
CA SER A 218 -7.72 3.95 -6.78
C SER A 218 -7.87 5.26 -6.02
N ARG A 219 -6.80 5.69 -5.32
CA ARG A 219 -6.81 6.95 -4.58
C ARG A 219 -6.90 8.16 -5.52
N GLY A 220 -6.17 8.13 -6.64
CA GLY A 220 -6.23 9.18 -7.66
C GLY A 220 -7.62 9.28 -8.29
N TYR A 221 -8.23 8.16 -8.63
CA TYR A 221 -9.58 8.11 -9.19
C TYR A 221 -10.64 8.60 -8.21
N PHE A 222 -10.58 8.16 -6.96
CA PHE A 222 -11.51 8.65 -5.93
C PHE A 222 -11.44 10.17 -5.75
N GLY A 223 -10.21 10.73 -5.75
CA GLY A 223 -10.03 12.18 -5.68
C GLY A 223 -10.67 12.96 -6.83
N LYS A 224 -10.86 12.32 -8.00
CA LYS A 224 -11.54 12.92 -9.17
C LYS A 224 -13.07 12.79 -9.12
N LEU A 225 -13.61 11.93 -8.24
CA LEU A 225 -15.05 11.70 -8.11
C LEU A 225 -15.71 12.63 -7.09
N ILE A 226 -14.93 13.27 -6.23
CA ILE A 226 -15.38 14.18 -5.17
C ILE A 226 -14.91 15.61 -5.42
#